data_fb846a07c0b9e5382cfbfc3964d080e7
#
_entry.id   fb846a07c0b9e5382cfbfc3964d080e7
#
_cell.length_a   1.000
_cell.length_b   1.000
_cell.length_c   1.000
_cell.angle_alpha   90.00
_cell.angle_beta   90.00
_cell.angle_gamma   90.00
#
_symmetry.space_group_name_H-M   'P 1'
#
loop_
_entity.id
_entity.type
_entity.pdbx_description
1 polymer ?
#
loop_
_entity_poly.entity_id
_entity_poly.type
_entity_poly.pdbx_seq_one_letter_code
_entity_poly.pdbx_strand_id
1 'polypeptide(L)'
;SYLSKLRQTERELPHLGYAEDGKEKELISYEMNRLEYQKAELTKVLPKELEASEINVRLGATWIPIKDIEKFIFETLKTPGYAKWDIKVKFSNLTSEWNVEGKSRDRGNDLAEMTYGTSRVNAYKLIEDALNLKETKVFDQIVNPDGSKTSVLNKKETLLAGQKQELLKEEFKNWIFSDQERRSRLVKLYN
;
A
#
# COMPACT_ATOMS: atom_id res chain seq x y z
N SER A 1 0.76 -8.74 18.60
CA SER A 1 2.04 -8.35 19.22
C SER A 1 2.21 -8.98 20.60
N TYR A 2 3.42 -9.04 21.13
CA TYR A 2 3.69 -9.58 22.47
C TYR A 2 2.90 -8.83 23.57
N LEU A 3 2.83 -7.51 23.46
CA LEU A 3 2.04 -6.66 24.37
C LEU A 3 0.54 -6.97 24.36
N SER A 4 -0.04 -7.32 23.23
CA SER A 4 -1.46 -7.70 23.19
C SER A 4 -1.72 -9.02 23.91
N LYS A 5 -0.78 -9.96 23.81
CA LYS A 5 -0.84 -11.22 24.56
C LYS A 5 -0.71 -10.98 26.07
N LEU A 6 0.23 -10.13 26.49
CA LEU A 6 0.37 -9.76 27.92
C LEU A 6 -0.90 -9.12 28.47
N ARG A 7 -1.53 -8.19 27.74
CA ARG A 7 -2.80 -7.57 28.14
C ARG A 7 -3.95 -8.57 28.23
N GLN A 8 -3.97 -9.58 27.36
CA GLN A 8 -4.97 -10.65 27.43
C GLN A 8 -4.73 -11.52 28.66
N THR A 9 -3.50 -11.94 28.93
CA THR A 9 -3.13 -12.72 30.11
C THR A 9 -3.43 -11.94 31.41
N GLU A 10 -3.14 -10.64 31.44
CA GLU A 10 -3.47 -9.74 32.56
C GLU A 10 -4.98 -9.71 32.87
N ARG A 11 -5.85 -9.81 31.84
CA ARG A 11 -7.31 -9.86 32.02
C ARG A 11 -7.80 -11.23 32.47
N GLU A 12 -7.14 -12.30 32.07
CA GLU A 12 -7.53 -13.69 32.36
C GLU A 12 -7.08 -14.14 33.75
N LEU A 13 -5.92 -13.66 34.23
CA LEU A 13 -5.35 -14.06 35.51
C LEU A 13 -6.28 -13.87 36.71
N PRO A 14 -7.03 -12.74 36.87
CA PRO A 14 -7.95 -12.56 37.97
C PRO A 14 -9.12 -13.54 37.98
N HIS A 15 -9.47 -14.10 36.84
CA HIS A 15 -10.57 -15.07 36.69
C HIS A 15 -10.15 -16.52 36.98
N LEU A 16 -8.83 -16.79 37.00
CA LEU A 16 -8.29 -18.10 37.37
C LEU A 16 -8.22 -18.31 38.90
N GLY A 17 -8.50 -17.28 39.70
CA GLY A 17 -8.26 -17.24 41.11
C GLY A 17 -9.41 -17.70 42.02
N TYR A 18 -10.15 -18.75 41.67
CA TYR A 18 -11.08 -19.41 42.59
C TYR A 18 -10.43 -20.57 43.36
N ALA A 19 -9.20 -20.37 43.83
CA ALA A 19 -8.64 -21.33 44.75
C ALA A 19 -8.85 -20.83 46.18
N GLU A 20 -9.40 -21.70 47.00
CA GLU A 20 -9.63 -21.45 48.44
C GLU A 20 -8.32 -21.35 49.21
N ASP A 21 -7.18 -21.63 48.58
CA ASP A 21 -5.86 -21.61 49.21
C ASP A 21 -5.15 -20.25 49.04
N GLY A 22 -4.76 -19.62 50.15
CA GLY A 22 -4.06 -18.31 50.15
C GLY A 22 -2.78 -18.26 49.28
N LYS A 23 -2.13 -19.40 49.06
CA LYS A 23 -0.91 -19.54 48.21
C LYS A 23 -1.17 -19.24 46.76
N GLU A 24 -2.32 -19.60 46.22
CA GLU A 24 -2.65 -19.31 44.82
C GLU A 24 -2.95 -17.82 44.60
N LYS A 25 -3.55 -17.16 45.58
CA LYS A 25 -3.73 -15.69 45.53
C LYS A 25 -2.39 -14.96 45.54
N GLU A 26 -1.43 -15.41 46.32
CA GLU A 26 -0.08 -14.84 46.32
C GLU A 26 0.62 -15.08 44.98
N LEU A 27 0.50 -16.27 44.37
CA LEU A 27 1.08 -16.58 43.09
C LEU A 27 0.48 -15.74 41.97
N ILE A 28 -0.84 -15.57 41.94
CA ILE A 28 -1.54 -14.71 40.96
C ILE A 28 -1.11 -13.25 41.13
N SER A 29 -1.01 -12.75 42.37
CA SER A 29 -0.54 -11.41 42.63
C SER A 29 0.91 -11.20 42.19
N TYR A 30 1.78 -12.17 42.40
CA TYR A 30 3.15 -12.14 41.96
C TYR A 30 3.25 -12.11 40.41
N GLU A 31 2.52 -12.97 39.70
CA GLU A 31 2.51 -12.99 38.24
C GLU A 31 1.90 -11.71 37.65
N MET A 32 0.86 -11.15 38.25
CA MET A 32 0.31 -9.86 37.84
C MET A 32 1.33 -8.72 37.99
N ASN A 33 2.01 -8.62 39.12
CA ASN A 33 3.06 -7.62 39.33
C ASN A 33 4.22 -7.79 38.36
N ARG A 34 4.59 -9.03 38.04
CA ARG A 34 5.62 -9.35 37.06
C ARG A 34 5.20 -8.92 35.66
N LEU A 35 3.95 -9.15 35.26
CA LEU A 35 3.40 -8.74 33.98
C LEU A 35 3.28 -7.21 33.85
N GLU A 36 2.88 -6.52 34.92
CA GLU A 36 2.86 -5.06 34.97
C GLU A 36 4.26 -4.46 34.82
N TYR A 37 5.26 -5.03 35.52
CA TYR A 37 6.64 -4.62 35.36
C TYR A 37 7.12 -4.82 33.91
N GLN A 38 6.89 -6.01 33.33
CA GLN A 38 7.27 -6.30 31.96
C GLN A 38 6.58 -5.36 30.97
N LYS A 39 5.30 -5.05 31.20
CA LYS A 39 4.53 -4.12 30.37
C LYS A 39 5.11 -2.70 30.47
N ALA A 40 5.46 -2.24 31.66
CA ALA A 40 6.08 -0.93 31.88
C ALA A 40 7.45 -0.83 31.16
N GLU A 41 8.31 -1.83 31.31
CA GLU A 41 9.62 -1.86 30.65
C GLU A 41 9.50 -1.93 29.11
N LEU A 42 8.59 -2.75 28.58
CA LEU A 42 8.33 -2.81 27.15
C LEU A 42 7.76 -1.51 26.58
N THR A 43 6.93 -0.81 27.36
CA THR A 43 6.38 0.48 26.97
C THR A 43 7.47 1.55 26.79
N LYS A 44 8.54 1.49 27.58
CA LYS A 44 9.68 2.43 27.46
C LYS A 44 10.47 2.26 26.16
N VAL A 45 10.52 1.03 25.61
CA VAL A 45 11.28 0.71 24.41
C VAL A 45 10.42 0.66 23.12
N LEU A 46 9.10 0.85 23.25
CA LEU A 46 8.22 0.95 22.09
C LEU A 46 8.52 2.23 21.32
N PRO A 47 8.69 2.15 19.99
CA PRO A 47 8.80 3.35 19.19
C PRO A 47 7.54 4.20 19.33
N LYS A 48 7.73 5.53 19.32
CA LYS A 48 6.61 6.47 19.30
C LYS A 48 5.75 6.21 18.07
N GLU A 49 4.43 6.20 18.25
CA GLU A 49 3.51 6.16 17.12
C GLU A 49 3.73 7.37 16.21
N LEU A 50 3.83 7.13 14.91
CA LEU A 50 4.06 8.16 13.90
C LEU A 50 2.74 8.85 13.52
N GLU A 51 2.80 10.16 13.37
CA GLU A 51 1.70 10.92 12.79
C GLU A 51 1.67 10.78 11.26
N ALA A 52 0.54 11.09 10.63
CA ALA A 52 0.39 10.99 9.18
C ALA A 52 1.47 11.76 8.38
N SER A 53 1.94 12.89 8.93
CA SER A 53 3.01 13.70 8.34
C SER A 53 4.40 13.06 8.41
N GLU A 54 4.60 12.13 9.36
CA GLU A 54 5.86 11.43 9.59
C GLU A 54 5.93 10.11 8.81
N ILE A 55 4.78 9.60 8.34
CA ILE A 55 4.70 8.34 7.59
C ILE A 55 5.06 8.59 6.13
N ASN A 56 6.17 8.00 5.68
CA ASN A 56 6.54 8.06 4.27
C ASN A 56 5.69 7.09 3.44
N VAL A 57 4.83 7.66 2.58
CA VAL A 57 3.92 6.90 1.73
C VAL A 57 4.38 6.93 0.29
N ARG A 58 4.34 5.76 -0.36
CA ARG A 58 4.64 5.61 -1.79
C ARG A 58 3.73 4.58 -2.44
N LEU A 59 3.51 4.73 -3.75
CA LEU A 59 2.92 3.65 -4.55
C LEU A 59 3.80 2.39 -4.44
N GLY A 60 3.16 1.23 -4.26
CA GLY A 60 3.86 -0.05 -4.09
C GLY A 60 4.22 -0.40 -2.65
N ALA A 61 3.89 0.44 -1.67
CA ALA A 61 4.01 0.08 -0.27
C ALA A 61 2.98 -1.01 0.08
N THR A 62 3.47 -2.19 0.48
CA THR A 62 2.64 -3.39 0.68
C THR A 62 1.73 -3.32 1.92
N TRP A 63 1.98 -2.39 2.83
CA TRP A 63 1.12 -2.16 3.99
C TRP A 63 -0.18 -1.41 3.64
N ILE A 64 -0.22 -0.74 2.46
CA ILE A 64 -1.41 -0.01 2.01
C ILE A 64 -2.41 -1.02 1.44
N PRO A 65 -3.68 -1.00 1.90
CA PRO A 65 -4.69 -1.90 1.40
C PRO A 65 -4.94 -1.73 -0.10
N ILE A 66 -5.09 -2.82 -0.83
CA ILE A 66 -5.36 -2.84 -2.28
C ILE A 66 -6.56 -1.97 -2.63
N LYS A 67 -7.61 -1.99 -1.80
CA LYS A 67 -8.82 -1.17 -2.00
C LYS A 67 -8.55 0.33 -2.01
N ASP A 68 -7.56 0.81 -1.25
CA ASP A 68 -7.18 2.22 -1.26
C ASP A 68 -6.42 2.57 -2.54
N ILE A 69 -5.61 1.67 -3.06
CA ILE A 69 -4.94 1.84 -4.35
C ILE A 69 -5.97 1.85 -5.49
N GLU A 70 -6.95 0.95 -5.49
CA GLU A 70 -8.05 0.96 -6.46
C GLU A 70 -8.86 2.25 -6.38
N LYS A 71 -9.19 2.70 -5.17
CA LYS A 71 -9.91 3.95 -4.94
C LYS A 71 -9.13 5.16 -5.48
N PHE A 72 -7.83 5.22 -5.23
CA PHE A 72 -6.95 6.24 -5.81
C PHE A 72 -7.03 6.25 -7.34
N ILE A 73 -6.87 5.10 -7.98
CA ILE A 73 -6.95 4.97 -9.43
C ILE A 73 -8.29 5.52 -9.95
N PHE A 74 -9.40 5.07 -9.34
CA PHE A 74 -10.74 5.45 -9.79
C PHE A 74 -11.08 6.92 -9.58
N GLU A 75 -10.60 7.53 -8.51
CA GLU A 75 -10.84 8.94 -8.22
C GLU A 75 -9.95 9.84 -9.06
N THR A 76 -8.66 9.53 -9.17
CA THR A 76 -7.68 10.33 -9.93
C THR A 76 -7.96 10.30 -11.43
N LEU A 77 -8.23 9.12 -11.98
CA LEU A 77 -8.51 8.95 -13.41
C LEU A 77 -10.00 9.15 -13.76
N LYS A 78 -10.85 9.40 -12.76
CA LYS A 78 -12.33 9.49 -12.92
C LYS A 78 -12.87 8.30 -13.71
N THR A 79 -12.39 7.11 -13.39
CA THR A 79 -12.74 5.87 -14.08
C THR A 79 -14.25 5.69 -14.15
N PRO A 80 -14.84 5.50 -15.33
CA PRO A 80 -16.28 5.35 -15.47
C PRO A 80 -16.78 4.04 -14.83
N GLY A 81 -18.05 4.04 -14.42
CA GLY A 81 -18.65 2.92 -13.67
C GLY A 81 -18.52 1.57 -14.37
N TYR A 82 -18.69 1.54 -15.70
CA TYR A 82 -18.57 0.30 -16.46
C TYR A 82 -17.15 -0.30 -16.44
N ALA A 83 -16.11 0.55 -16.42
CA ALA A 83 -14.73 0.10 -16.41
C ALA A 83 -14.24 -0.34 -15.01
N LYS A 84 -14.84 0.18 -13.94
CA LYS A 84 -14.50 -0.18 -12.55
C LYS A 84 -14.71 -1.66 -12.22
N TRP A 85 -15.61 -2.34 -12.94
CA TRP A 85 -15.83 -3.78 -12.76
C TRP A 85 -14.68 -4.63 -13.27
N ASP A 86 -14.06 -4.21 -14.36
CA ASP A 86 -12.98 -4.93 -15.04
C ASP A 86 -11.58 -4.52 -14.54
N ILE A 87 -11.43 -3.26 -14.10
CA ILE A 87 -10.15 -2.75 -13.60
C ILE A 87 -9.97 -3.17 -12.14
N LYS A 88 -8.98 -4.02 -11.90
CA LYS A 88 -8.66 -4.56 -10.57
C LYS A 88 -7.17 -4.50 -10.30
N VAL A 89 -6.83 -4.16 -9.07
CA VAL A 89 -5.45 -4.22 -8.58
C VAL A 89 -5.25 -5.53 -7.83
N LYS A 90 -4.21 -6.27 -8.20
CA LYS A 90 -3.84 -7.52 -7.53
C LYS A 90 -2.39 -7.46 -7.08
N PHE A 91 -2.11 -8.05 -5.93
CA PHE A 91 -0.75 -8.28 -5.45
C PHE A 91 -0.52 -9.77 -5.26
N SER A 92 0.54 -10.29 -5.86
CA SER A 92 0.97 -11.68 -5.70
C SER A 92 2.01 -11.78 -4.59
N ASN A 93 1.67 -12.42 -3.49
CA ASN A 93 2.64 -12.67 -2.40
C ASN A 93 3.77 -13.60 -2.83
N LEU A 94 3.55 -14.43 -3.87
CA LEU A 94 4.54 -15.38 -4.36
C LEU A 94 5.64 -14.70 -5.17
N THR A 95 5.26 -13.78 -6.07
CA THR A 95 6.20 -13.06 -6.95
C THR A 95 6.55 -11.67 -6.42
N SER A 96 5.84 -11.19 -5.38
CA SER A 96 5.92 -9.82 -4.87
C SER A 96 5.64 -8.76 -5.95
N GLU A 97 4.79 -9.10 -6.92
CA GLU A 97 4.43 -8.22 -8.03
C GLU A 97 2.99 -7.74 -7.96
N TRP A 98 2.83 -6.48 -8.31
CA TRP A 98 1.53 -5.84 -8.52
C TRP A 98 1.10 -5.99 -9.97
N ASN A 99 -0.19 -6.22 -10.17
CA ASN A 99 -0.81 -6.26 -11.49
C ASN A 99 -2.09 -5.42 -11.49
N VAL A 100 -2.25 -4.59 -12.51
CA VAL A 100 -3.50 -3.86 -12.77
C VAL A 100 -4.19 -4.52 -13.95
N GLU A 101 -5.27 -5.25 -13.70
CA GLU A 101 -6.08 -5.88 -14.75
C GLU A 101 -6.99 -4.85 -15.43
N GLY A 102 -7.46 -5.17 -16.61
CA GLY A 102 -8.44 -4.35 -17.33
C GLY A 102 -7.93 -3.00 -17.86
N LYS A 103 -6.61 -2.78 -17.93
CA LYS A 103 -5.98 -1.51 -18.34
C LYS A 103 -6.49 -0.90 -19.66
N SER A 104 -7.02 -1.71 -20.55
CA SER A 104 -7.54 -1.29 -21.84
C SER A 104 -9.07 -1.08 -21.88
N ARG A 105 -9.75 -1.24 -20.75
CA ARG A 105 -11.21 -1.10 -20.66
C ARG A 105 -11.69 0.34 -20.63
N ASP A 106 -10.83 1.26 -20.21
CA ASP A 106 -11.12 2.69 -20.10
C ASP A 106 -10.49 3.47 -21.28
N ARG A 107 -10.75 3.00 -22.51
CA ARG A 107 -10.29 3.69 -23.73
C ARG A 107 -11.10 4.95 -23.97
N GLY A 108 -10.42 6.02 -24.41
CA GLY A 108 -11.02 7.33 -24.66
C GLY A 108 -11.20 8.16 -23.40
N ASN A 109 -10.62 7.74 -22.28
CA ASN A 109 -10.53 8.57 -21.08
C ASN A 109 -9.30 9.49 -21.19
N ASP A 110 -9.52 10.77 -21.44
CA ASP A 110 -8.45 11.77 -21.61
C ASP A 110 -7.54 11.87 -20.36
N LEU A 111 -8.06 11.65 -19.17
CA LEU A 111 -7.24 11.62 -17.96
C LEU A 111 -6.27 10.44 -17.97
N ALA A 112 -6.72 9.27 -18.39
CA ALA A 112 -5.91 8.07 -18.42
C ALA A 112 -4.94 8.03 -19.62
N GLU A 113 -5.31 8.65 -20.75
CA GLU A 113 -4.52 8.54 -21.98
C GLU A 113 -3.62 9.75 -22.24
N MET A 114 -4.02 10.97 -21.78
CA MET A 114 -3.30 12.22 -22.09
C MET A 114 -2.79 12.95 -20.84
N THR A 115 -3.64 13.14 -19.81
CA THR A 115 -3.27 13.93 -18.63
C THR A 115 -2.26 13.19 -17.77
N TYR A 116 -2.57 11.96 -17.37
CA TYR A 116 -1.73 11.09 -16.56
C TYR A 116 -1.05 9.96 -17.35
N GLY A 117 -1.41 9.81 -18.61
CA GLY A 117 -0.81 8.90 -19.57
C GLY A 117 -0.08 9.63 -20.70
N THR A 118 0.33 8.85 -21.69
CA THR A 118 0.90 9.29 -22.98
C THR A 118 0.19 8.57 -24.11
N SER A 119 0.37 9.03 -25.35
CA SER A 119 -0.13 8.35 -26.54
C SER A 119 0.36 6.89 -26.70
N ARG A 120 1.43 6.52 -26.00
CA ARG A 120 2.06 5.20 -26.08
C ARG A 120 1.77 4.32 -24.86
N VAL A 121 1.56 4.94 -23.69
CA VAL A 121 1.37 4.22 -22.43
C VAL A 121 0.30 4.94 -21.60
N ASN A 122 -0.78 4.25 -21.27
CA ASN A 122 -1.84 4.82 -20.44
C ASN A 122 -1.45 4.87 -18.94
N ALA A 123 -2.18 5.68 -18.19
CA ALA A 123 -1.95 5.88 -16.76
C ALA A 123 -2.03 4.58 -15.93
N TYR A 124 -2.90 3.64 -16.29
CA TYR A 124 -3.01 2.35 -15.59
C TYR A 124 -1.73 1.53 -15.66
N LYS A 125 -1.05 1.54 -16.83
CA LYS A 125 0.25 0.89 -16.98
C LYS A 125 1.35 1.63 -16.22
N LEU A 126 1.34 2.96 -16.24
CA LEU A 126 2.29 3.77 -15.47
C LEU A 126 2.14 3.53 -13.96
N ILE A 127 0.90 3.41 -13.47
CA ILE A 127 0.64 3.08 -12.06
C ILE A 127 1.13 1.66 -11.73
N GLU A 128 0.88 0.68 -12.60
CA GLU A 128 1.38 -0.69 -12.40
C GLU A 128 2.90 -0.73 -12.30
N ASP A 129 3.60 -0.02 -13.19
CA ASP A 129 5.06 0.07 -13.15
C ASP A 129 5.54 0.79 -11.87
N ALA A 130 4.84 1.87 -11.45
CA ALA A 130 5.14 2.57 -10.21
C ALA A 130 4.93 1.70 -8.96
N LEU A 131 3.85 0.91 -8.92
CA LEU A 131 3.59 -0.07 -7.86
C LEU A 131 4.71 -1.11 -7.74
N ASN A 132 5.28 -1.51 -8.87
CA ASN A 132 6.39 -2.46 -8.96
C ASN A 132 7.77 -1.79 -8.84
N LEU A 133 7.83 -0.49 -8.58
CA LEU A 133 9.08 0.29 -8.51
C LEU A 133 9.90 0.22 -9.80
N LYS A 134 9.22 0.02 -10.95
CA LYS A 134 9.83 -0.05 -12.28
C LYS A 134 9.67 1.28 -13.00
N GLU A 135 10.70 1.70 -13.71
CA GLU A 135 10.62 2.81 -14.65
C GLU A 135 9.99 2.32 -15.96
N THR A 136 9.01 3.08 -16.45
CA THR A 136 8.35 2.73 -17.71
C THR A 136 9.27 3.06 -18.89
N LYS A 137 9.58 2.07 -19.73
CA LYS A 137 10.37 2.21 -20.95
C LYS A 137 9.49 2.02 -22.17
N VAL A 138 9.63 2.89 -23.15
CA VAL A 138 8.90 2.85 -24.43
C VAL A 138 9.85 2.48 -25.55
N PHE A 139 9.45 1.50 -26.35
CA PHE A 139 10.25 0.98 -27.45
C PHE A 139 9.52 1.14 -28.79
N ASP A 140 10.27 1.48 -29.84
CA ASP A 140 9.82 1.48 -31.21
C ASP A 140 10.24 0.18 -31.89
N GLN A 141 9.39 -0.32 -32.80
CA GLN A 141 9.69 -1.48 -33.64
C GLN A 141 10.22 -0.98 -34.98
N ILE A 142 11.48 -1.26 -35.29
CA ILE A 142 12.10 -0.96 -36.56
C ILE A 142 12.11 -2.25 -37.40
N VAL A 143 11.59 -2.18 -38.62
CA VAL A 143 11.64 -3.29 -39.58
C VAL A 143 12.95 -3.17 -40.36
N ASN A 144 13.80 -4.17 -40.25
CA ASN A 144 15.07 -4.25 -40.96
C ASN A 144 14.86 -4.64 -42.44
N PRO A 145 15.85 -4.43 -43.33
CA PRO A 145 15.74 -4.80 -44.73
C PRO A 145 15.50 -6.30 -44.98
N ASP A 146 15.88 -7.16 -44.03
CA ASP A 146 15.66 -8.61 -44.06
C ASP A 146 14.27 -9.03 -43.56
N GLY A 147 13.41 -8.06 -43.21
CA GLY A 147 12.05 -8.28 -42.66
C GLY A 147 12.03 -8.59 -41.16
N SER A 148 13.17 -8.68 -40.48
CA SER A 148 13.23 -8.84 -39.03
C SER A 148 12.82 -7.55 -38.31
N LYS A 149 12.32 -7.67 -37.09
CA LYS A 149 11.93 -6.51 -36.26
C LYS A 149 12.91 -6.34 -35.11
N THR A 150 13.47 -5.14 -35.01
CA THR A 150 14.34 -4.77 -33.89
C THR A 150 13.61 -3.77 -32.99
N SER A 151 13.66 -4.01 -31.68
CA SER A 151 13.08 -3.12 -30.66
C SER A 151 14.12 -2.11 -30.23
N VAL A 152 13.87 -0.81 -30.45
CA VAL A 152 14.78 0.28 -30.12
C VAL A 152 14.14 1.20 -29.09
N LEU A 153 14.90 1.56 -28.03
CA LEU A 153 14.40 2.44 -26.98
C LEU A 153 14.10 3.84 -27.54
N ASN A 154 12.85 4.27 -27.40
CA ASN A 154 12.46 5.65 -27.70
C ASN A 154 12.71 6.52 -26.45
N LYS A 155 13.84 7.23 -26.45
CA LYS A 155 14.27 8.07 -25.31
C LYS A 155 13.26 9.17 -24.99
N LYS A 156 12.68 9.83 -26.01
CA LYS A 156 11.72 10.91 -25.84
C LYS A 156 10.44 10.43 -25.17
N GLU A 157 9.84 9.36 -25.69
CA GLU A 157 8.61 8.78 -25.14
C GLU A 157 8.85 8.16 -23.75
N THR A 158 10.02 7.57 -23.53
CA THR A 158 10.42 7.07 -22.20
C THR A 158 10.53 8.20 -21.16
N LEU A 159 11.14 9.34 -21.54
CA LEU A 159 11.23 10.51 -20.66
C LEU A 159 9.85 11.06 -20.32
N LEU A 160 8.97 11.18 -21.32
CA LEU A 160 7.60 11.66 -21.13
C LEU A 160 6.81 10.71 -20.20
N ALA A 161 6.91 9.40 -20.43
CA ALA A 161 6.30 8.40 -19.56
C ALA A 161 6.80 8.50 -18.12
N GLY A 162 8.11 8.71 -17.91
CA GLY A 162 8.71 8.93 -16.60
C GLY A 162 8.17 10.17 -15.89
N GLN A 163 8.04 11.29 -16.61
CA GLN A 163 7.44 12.52 -16.04
C GLN A 163 5.98 12.29 -15.59
N LYS A 164 5.18 11.58 -16.40
CA LYS A 164 3.80 11.22 -16.03
C LYS A 164 3.76 10.25 -14.85
N GLN A 165 4.70 9.34 -14.77
CA GLN A 165 4.82 8.41 -13.63
C GLN A 165 5.15 9.15 -12.32
N GLU A 166 6.05 10.14 -12.35
CA GLU A 166 6.35 10.98 -11.19
C GLU A 166 5.12 11.82 -10.77
N LEU A 167 4.39 12.39 -11.73
CA LEU A 167 3.15 13.12 -11.45
C LEU A 167 2.14 12.22 -10.71
N LEU A 168 1.95 10.98 -11.15
CA LEU A 168 1.06 10.02 -10.48
C LEU A 168 1.53 9.66 -9.06
N LYS A 169 2.84 9.55 -8.84
CA LYS A 169 3.40 9.32 -7.50
C LYS A 169 3.15 10.49 -6.56
N GLU A 170 3.27 11.72 -7.05
CA GLU A 170 2.97 12.94 -6.31
C GLU A 170 1.48 13.06 -5.97
N GLU A 171 0.61 12.84 -6.96
CA GLU A 171 -0.83 12.80 -6.77
C GLU A 171 -1.23 11.76 -5.69
N PHE A 172 -0.60 10.59 -5.70
CA PHE A 172 -0.86 9.58 -4.68
C PHE A 172 -0.48 10.04 -3.28
N LYS A 173 0.68 10.67 -3.10
CA LYS A 173 1.10 11.21 -1.81
C LYS A 173 0.13 12.23 -1.27
N ASN A 174 -0.35 13.13 -2.14
CA ASN A 174 -1.31 14.17 -1.77
C ASN A 174 -2.69 13.58 -1.44
N TRP A 175 -3.10 12.58 -2.21
CA TRP A 175 -4.41 11.96 -2.08
C TRP A 175 -4.54 11.07 -0.84
N ILE A 176 -3.52 10.27 -0.49
CA ILE A 176 -3.65 9.17 0.47
C ILE A 176 -4.11 9.62 1.85
N PHE A 177 -3.64 10.77 2.33
CA PHE A 177 -4.00 11.35 3.63
C PHE A 177 -4.93 12.56 3.54
N SER A 178 -5.49 12.90 2.37
CA SER A 178 -6.40 14.03 2.21
C SER A 178 -7.75 13.82 2.89
N ASP A 179 -8.25 12.60 2.91
CA ASP A 179 -9.48 12.21 3.59
C ASP A 179 -9.21 11.83 5.05
N GLN A 180 -9.99 12.39 5.99
CA GLN A 180 -9.74 12.23 7.43
C GLN A 180 -9.99 10.80 7.93
N GLU A 181 -11.03 10.12 7.43
CA GLU A 181 -11.35 8.75 7.84
C GLU A 181 -10.27 7.77 7.37
N ARG A 182 -9.90 7.89 6.07
CA ARG A 182 -8.81 7.09 5.49
C ARG A 182 -7.48 7.34 6.20
N ARG A 183 -7.14 8.61 6.49
CA ARG A 183 -5.94 8.99 7.25
C ARG A 183 -5.90 8.29 8.61
N SER A 184 -6.95 8.44 9.41
CA SER A 184 -7.01 7.84 10.75
C SER A 184 -6.87 6.32 10.71
N ARG A 185 -7.52 5.68 9.74
CA ARG A 185 -7.45 4.22 9.54
C ARG A 185 -6.05 3.77 9.12
N LEU A 186 -5.42 4.48 8.18
CA LEU A 186 -4.09 4.12 7.68
C LEU A 186 -2.98 4.38 8.71
N VAL A 187 -3.05 5.48 9.47
CA VAL A 187 -2.11 5.75 10.57
C VAL A 187 -2.18 4.62 11.61
N LYS A 188 -3.39 4.21 12.00
CA LYS A 188 -3.58 3.09 12.93
C LYS A 188 -3.10 1.74 12.38
N LEU A 189 -3.18 1.55 11.08
CA LEU A 189 -2.71 0.32 10.41
C LEU A 189 -1.18 0.27 10.34
N TYR A 190 -0.54 1.44 10.17
CA TYR A 190 0.91 1.56 10.06
C TYR A 190 1.61 1.35 11.41
N ASN A 191 1.07 1.95 12.50
CA ASN A 191 1.58 1.84 13.87
C ASN A 191 1.14 0.51 14.55
#